data_e5fa076a2a5aa78f7080efb5330508e3
#
_entry.id   e5fa076a2a5aa78f7080efb5330508e3
#
_cell.length_a   1.000
_cell.length_b   1.000
_cell.length_c   1.000
_cell.angle_alpha   90.00
_cell.angle_beta   90.00
_cell.angle_gamma   90.00
#
_symmetry.space_group_name_H-M   'P 1'
#
loop_
_entity.id
_entity.type
_entity.pdbx_description
1 polymer ?
#
loop_
_entity_poly.entity_id
_entity_poly.type
_entity_poly.pdbx_seq_one_letter_code
_entity_poly.pdbx_strand_id
1 'polypeptide(L)'
;MNIENFKPLEGLTFIDVFDKQVALEFMYEPKAKEIFDNFDIDCLADQEEFKKYCWRVTEELCEALEALDKNETQHVYEELLDGFNFLIELLNMYGMSANDMNFDKKEMSGDLRMDILKTIEELGLTANCLKNREWRQSQYLVDLYIFEKRLKNTFNLYLNLLRTKMTDEEIIACWSLKYQVNLFRIQTKY
;
A
#
# COMPACT_ATOMS: atom_id res chain seq x y z
N MET A 1 -24.96 -2.71 -7.94
CA MET A 1 -25.27 -1.81 -6.81
C MET A 1 -24.47 -0.55 -7.04
N ASN A 2 -25.08 0.62 -6.93
CA ASN A 2 -24.37 1.86 -7.26
C ASN A 2 -23.54 2.28 -6.03
N ILE A 3 -22.29 2.65 -6.20
CA ILE A 3 -21.38 3.18 -5.14
C ILE A 3 -22.04 4.35 -4.41
N GLU A 4 -22.92 5.10 -5.07
CA GLU A 4 -23.71 6.20 -4.54
C GLU A 4 -24.58 5.84 -3.30
N ASN A 5 -24.74 4.55 -2.99
CA ASN A 5 -25.52 4.10 -1.83
C ASN A 5 -24.70 3.98 -0.53
N PHE A 6 -23.37 4.05 -0.62
CA PHE A 6 -22.51 4.01 0.57
C PHE A 6 -22.23 5.42 1.08
N LYS A 7 -22.14 5.56 2.40
CA LYS A 7 -21.66 6.78 3.06
C LYS A 7 -20.33 6.50 3.73
N PRO A 8 -19.42 7.48 3.79
CA PRO A 8 -18.20 7.32 4.56
C PRO A 8 -18.49 6.88 6.00
N LEU A 9 -17.69 5.98 6.53
CA LEU A 9 -17.75 5.60 7.94
C LEU A 9 -17.17 6.75 8.77
N GLU A 10 -17.88 7.13 9.84
CA GLU A 10 -17.48 8.25 10.70
C GLU A 10 -16.55 7.78 11.83
N GLY A 11 -15.69 8.67 12.31
CA GLY A 11 -14.85 8.47 13.49
C GLY A 11 -13.68 7.50 13.29
N LEU A 12 -13.35 7.15 12.06
CA LEU A 12 -12.19 6.33 11.75
C LEU A 12 -10.88 7.13 11.81
N THR A 13 -9.82 6.44 12.21
CA THR A 13 -8.44 6.89 12.20
C THR A 13 -7.61 6.05 11.23
N PHE A 14 -6.34 6.43 10.98
CA PHE A 14 -5.43 5.56 10.21
C PHE A 14 -5.18 4.20 10.88
N ILE A 15 -5.28 4.10 12.21
CA ILE A 15 -5.21 2.80 12.90
C ILE A 15 -6.35 1.90 12.43
N ASP A 16 -7.58 2.43 12.40
CA ASP A 16 -8.74 1.68 11.91
C ASP A 16 -8.61 1.30 10.43
N VAL A 17 -8.01 2.17 9.62
CA VAL A 17 -7.73 1.88 8.19
C VAL A 17 -6.80 0.68 8.07
N PHE A 18 -5.68 0.65 8.81
CA PHE A 18 -4.73 -0.45 8.79
C PHE A 18 -5.39 -1.76 9.24
N ASP A 19 -6.04 -1.78 10.39
CA ASP A 19 -6.64 -2.98 10.97
C ASP A 19 -7.74 -3.57 10.05
N LYS A 20 -8.58 -2.69 9.49
CA LYS A 20 -9.68 -3.12 8.61
C LYS A 20 -9.19 -3.57 7.24
N GLN A 21 -8.13 -2.95 6.69
CA GLN A 21 -7.58 -3.35 5.39
C GLN A 21 -6.99 -4.76 5.46
N VAL A 22 -6.25 -5.07 6.51
CA VAL A 22 -5.69 -6.41 6.72
C VAL A 22 -6.79 -7.46 6.95
N ALA A 23 -7.81 -7.10 7.74
CA ALA A 23 -8.96 -7.99 7.92
C ALA A 23 -9.69 -8.27 6.59
N LEU A 24 -9.76 -7.27 5.70
CA LEU A 24 -10.35 -7.41 4.37
C LEU A 24 -9.51 -8.34 3.48
N GLU A 25 -8.17 -8.19 3.48
CA GLU A 25 -7.26 -9.07 2.73
C GLU A 25 -7.42 -10.54 3.15
N PHE A 26 -7.52 -10.81 4.45
CA PHE A 26 -7.75 -12.16 4.94
C PHE A 26 -9.11 -12.76 4.53
N MET A 27 -10.09 -11.92 4.19
CA MET A 27 -11.35 -12.37 3.63
C MET A 27 -11.22 -12.69 2.13
N TYR A 28 -10.42 -11.93 1.38
CA TYR A 28 -10.15 -12.16 -0.03
C TYR A 28 -9.24 -13.36 -0.25
N GLU A 29 -8.14 -13.41 0.48
CA GLU A 29 -7.11 -14.46 0.39
C GLU A 29 -6.85 -15.05 1.77
N PRO A 30 -7.61 -16.10 2.18
CA PRO A 30 -7.46 -16.70 3.51
C PRO A 30 -6.05 -17.22 3.83
N LYS A 31 -5.25 -17.54 2.80
CA LYS A 31 -3.86 -17.96 2.98
C LYS A 31 -2.93 -16.80 3.34
N ALA A 32 -3.32 -15.57 3.03
CA ALA A 32 -2.53 -14.38 3.39
C ALA A 32 -2.31 -14.30 4.90
N LYS A 33 -3.31 -14.72 5.70
CA LYS A 33 -3.16 -14.74 7.17
C LYS A 33 -2.01 -15.61 7.63
N GLU A 34 -1.86 -16.83 7.08
CA GLU A 34 -0.77 -17.74 7.43
C GLU A 34 0.59 -17.13 7.06
N ILE A 35 0.68 -16.48 5.90
CA ILE A 35 1.89 -15.80 5.42
C ILE A 35 2.25 -14.64 6.35
N PHE A 36 1.29 -13.79 6.70
CA PHE A 36 1.53 -12.62 7.56
C PHE A 36 1.93 -13.04 8.99
N ASP A 37 1.26 -14.04 9.55
CA ASP A 37 1.53 -14.54 10.91
C ASP A 37 2.93 -15.19 11.05
N ASN A 38 3.52 -15.69 9.95
CA ASN A 38 4.77 -16.45 9.95
C ASN A 38 5.88 -15.81 9.09
N PHE A 39 5.70 -14.57 8.64
CA PHE A 39 6.62 -13.90 7.72
C PHE A 39 8.05 -13.80 8.30
N ASP A 40 9.01 -14.34 7.54
CA ASP A 40 10.44 -14.26 7.83
C ASP A 40 11.16 -13.50 6.70
N ILE A 41 11.62 -12.29 6.99
CA ILE A 41 12.28 -11.42 6.01
C ILE A 41 13.54 -12.03 5.38
N ASP A 42 14.18 -13.01 6.04
CA ASP A 42 15.36 -13.69 5.51
C ASP A 42 15.00 -14.96 4.72
N CYS A 43 13.75 -15.41 4.77
CA CYS A 43 13.24 -16.52 3.96
C CYS A 43 13.05 -16.09 2.49
N LEU A 44 13.56 -16.90 1.54
CA LEU A 44 13.45 -16.60 0.11
C LEU A 44 11.98 -16.51 -0.34
N ALA A 45 11.14 -17.46 0.07
CA ALA A 45 9.74 -17.50 -0.33
C ALA A 45 8.97 -16.26 0.16
N ASP A 46 9.24 -15.84 1.40
CA ASP A 46 8.60 -14.65 1.98
C ASP A 46 9.10 -13.35 1.33
N GLN A 47 10.39 -13.30 0.98
CA GLN A 47 10.92 -12.18 0.17
C GLN A 47 10.25 -12.10 -1.22
N GLU A 48 9.93 -13.22 -1.83
CA GLU A 48 9.21 -13.26 -3.10
C GLU A 48 7.76 -12.80 -2.94
N GLU A 49 7.09 -13.23 -1.87
CA GLU A 49 5.74 -12.77 -1.56
C GLU A 49 5.72 -11.26 -1.30
N PHE A 50 6.67 -10.74 -0.49
CA PHE A 50 6.81 -9.30 -0.27
C PHE A 50 6.96 -8.53 -1.60
N LYS A 51 7.77 -9.04 -2.53
CA LYS A 51 7.96 -8.40 -3.85
C LYS A 51 6.71 -8.44 -4.72
N LYS A 52 5.85 -9.45 -4.58
CA LYS A 52 4.54 -9.46 -5.28
C LYS A 52 3.66 -8.31 -4.81
N TYR A 53 3.61 -8.04 -3.49
CA TYR A 53 2.88 -6.88 -2.99
C TYR A 53 3.52 -5.55 -3.42
N CYS A 54 4.86 -5.46 -3.44
CA CYS A 54 5.53 -4.29 -4.05
C CYS A 54 5.11 -4.09 -5.51
N TRP A 55 4.95 -5.20 -6.25
CA TRP A 55 4.50 -5.13 -7.64
C TRP A 55 3.06 -4.64 -7.75
N ARG A 56 2.12 -5.12 -6.92
CA ARG A 56 0.74 -4.62 -6.88
C ARG A 56 0.70 -3.11 -6.65
N VAL A 57 1.45 -2.61 -5.65
CA VAL A 57 1.56 -1.15 -5.42
C VAL A 57 2.11 -0.43 -6.64
N THR A 58 3.07 -1.02 -7.34
CA THR A 58 3.66 -0.42 -8.55
C THR A 58 2.67 -0.38 -9.70
N GLU A 59 1.84 -1.42 -9.88
CA GLU A 59 0.78 -1.48 -10.90
C GLU A 59 -0.17 -0.31 -10.75
N GLU A 60 -0.71 -0.08 -9.55
CA GLU A 60 -1.63 1.04 -9.27
C GLU A 60 -0.96 2.41 -9.49
N LEU A 61 0.31 2.55 -9.10
CA LEU A 61 1.07 3.77 -9.37
C LEU A 61 1.26 4.00 -10.89
N CYS A 62 1.42 2.94 -11.68
CA CYS A 62 1.50 3.03 -13.13
C CYS A 62 0.13 3.36 -13.76
N GLU A 63 -0.97 2.81 -13.23
CA GLU A 63 -2.32 3.14 -13.66
C GLU A 63 -2.66 4.61 -13.33
N ALA A 64 -2.23 5.09 -12.17
CA ALA A 64 -2.32 6.52 -11.82
C ALA A 64 -1.55 7.42 -12.82
N LEU A 65 -0.35 6.99 -13.29
CA LEU A 65 0.40 7.71 -14.33
C LEU A 65 -0.33 7.70 -15.67
N GLU A 66 -0.94 6.58 -16.05
CA GLU A 66 -1.73 6.48 -17.28
C GLU A 66 -2.97 7.38 -17.22
N ALA A 67 -3.68 7.40 -16.09
CA ALA A 67 -4.82 8.30 -15.86
C ALA A 67 -4.38 9.78 -15.90
N LEU A 68 -3.20 10.09 -15.36
CA LEU A 68 -2.61 11.44 -15.42
C LEU A 68 -2.35 11.87 -16.87
N ASP A 69 -1.84 10.98 -17.71
CA ASP A 69 -1.62 11.25 -19.15
C ASP A 69 -2.92 11.51 -19.91
N LYS A 70 -4.02 10.89 -19.45
CA LYS A 70 -5.36 11.10 -20.01
C LYS A 70 -6.07 12.33 -19.43
N ASN A 71 -5.46 13.04 -18.47
CA ASN A 71 -6.05 14.15 -17.70
C ASN A 71 -7.31 13.73 -16.88
N GLU A 72 -7.38 12.49 -16.46
CA GLU A 72 -8.47 11.91 -15.67
C GLU A 72 -8.19 12.07 -14.16
N THR A 73 -8.18 13.30 -13.67
CA THR A 73 -7.71 13.64 -12.32
C THR A 73 -8.39 12.82 -11.21
N GLN A 74 -9.69 12.55 -11.33
CA GLN A 74 -10.40 11.74 -10.33
C GLN A 74 -9.86 10.31 -10.33
N HIS A 75 -9.69 9.71 -11.50
CA HIS A 75 -9.19 8.35 -11.67
C HIS A 75 -7.77 8.19 -11.13
N VAL A 76 -6.90 9.21 -11.29
CA VAL A 76 -5.56 9.20 -10.66
C VAL A 76 -5.65 8.91 -9.16
N TYR A 77 -6.55 9.55 -8.42
CA TYR A 77 -6.66 9.38 -6.98
C TYR A 77 -7.40 8.10 -6.59
N GLU A 78 -8.24 7.55 -7.46
CA GLU A 78 -8.84 6.23 -7.28
C GLU A 78 -7.74 5.14 -7.31
N GLU A 79 -6.81 5.20 -8.29
CA GLU A 79 -5.69 4.28 -8.39
C GLU A 79 -4.67 4.46 -7.25
N LEU A 80 -4.40 5.72 -6.87
CA LEU A 80 -3.55 5.99 -5.71
C LEU A 80 -4.15 5.42 -4.40
N LEU A 81 -5.47 5.39 -4.24
CA LEU A 81 -6.11 4.76 -3.08
C LEU A 81 -6.02 3.24 -3.14
N ASP A 82 -6.07 2.64 -4.34
CA ASP A 82 -5.90 1.20 -4.49
C ASP A 82 -4.49 0.76 -4.14
N GLY A 83 -3.49 1.45 -4.67
CA GLY A 83 -2.12 1.18 -4.29
C GLY A 83 -1.83 1.44 -2.81
N PHE A 84 -2.53 2.38 -2.16
CA PHE A 84 -2.43 2.60 -0.72
C PHE A 84 -2.92 1.39 0.08
N ASN A 85 -3.98 0.72 -0.36
CA ASN A 85 -4.46 -0.52 0.24
C ASN A 85 -3.38 -1.61 0.22
N PHE A 86 -2.78 -1.86 -0.96
CA PHE A 86 -1.69 -2.83 -1.09
C PHE A 86 -0.44 -2.46 -0.29
N LEU A 87 -0.16 -1.17 -0.14
CA LEU A 87 0.96 -0.72 0.70
C LEU A 87 0.70 -0.99 2.20
N ILE A 88 -0.54 -0.80 2.68
CA ILE A 88 -0.92 -1.16 4.05
C ILE A 88 -0.77 -2.66 4.28
N GLU A 89 -1.23 -3.49 3.35
CA GLU A 89 -1.07 -4.94 3.40
C GLU A 89 0.41 -5.35 3.45
N LEU A 90 1.24 -4.73 2.60
CA LEU A 90 2.69 -4.93 2.59
C LEU A 90 3.35 -4.61 3.94
N LEU A 91 2.96 -3.50 4.57
CA LEU A 91 3.44 -3.09 5.89
C LEU A 91 3.06 -4.11 6.96
N ASN A 92 1.79 -4.52 6.96
CA ASN A 92 1.29 -5.51 7.93
C ASN A 92 1.90 -6.89 7.73
N MET A 93 2.17 -7.32 6.48
CA MET A 93 2.90 -8.56 6.20
C MET A 93 4.27 -8.57 6.89
N TYR A 94 4.97 -7.44 6.88
CA TYR A 94 6.24 -7.28 7.59
C TYR A 94 6.07 -7.10 9.11
N GLY A 95 4.85 -7.01 9.62
CA GLY A 95 4.56 -6.80 11.05
C GLY A 95 4.55 -5.34 11.49
N MET A 96 4.49 -4.39 10.57
CA MET A 96 4.34 -2.95 10.88
C MET A 96 2.87 -2.55 10.90
N SER A 97 2.50 -1.77 11.90
CA SER A 97 1.18 -1.17 12.10
C SER A 97 1.19 0.35 11.87
N ALA A 98 0.03 0.98 11.93
CA ALA A 98 -0.07 2.44 11.88
C ALA A 98 0.79 3.13 12.96
N ASN A 99 0.96 2.51 14.13
CA ASN A 99 1.77 3.07 15.22
C ASN A 99 3.27 3.14 14.91
N ASP A 100 3.75 2.36 13.94
CA ASP A 100 5.15 2.34 13.51
C ASP A 100 5.44 3.37 12.44
N MET A 101 4.39 4.02 11.90
CA MET A 101 4.48 4.94 10.78
C MET A 101 4.66 6.38 11.24
N ASN A 102 5.36 7.14 10.40
CA ASN A 102 5.45 8.59 10.55
C ASN A 102 4.40 9.26 9.66
N PHE A 103 3.49 10.01 10.27
CA PHE A 103 2.45 10.78 9.59
C PHE A 103 2.83 12.24 9.33
N ASP A 104 4.11 12.61 9.44
CA ASP A 104 4.56 13.96 9.17
C ASP A 104 4.29 14.37 7.72
N LYS A 105 3.82 15.58 7.56
CA LYS A 105 3.66 16.17 6.23
C LYS A 105 5.03 16.50 5.65
N LYS A 106 5.27 16.04 4.42
CA LYS A 106 6.44 16.41 3.62
C LYS A 106 6.02 17.30 2.46
N GLU A 107 6.87 18.26 2.16
CA GLU A 107 6.73 19.03 0.92
C GLU A 107 7.01 18.13 -0.28
N MET A 108 6.07 18.12 -1.21
CA MET A 108 6.15 17.40 -2.48
C MET A 108 6.72 18.34 -3.55
N SER A 109 7.16 17.79 -4.68
CA SER A 109 7.84 18.56 -5.73
C SER A 109 6.92 19.59 -6.42
N GLY A 110 5.62 19.43 -6.32
CA GLY A 110 4.60 20.17 -7.07
C GLY A 110 4.34 19.60 -8.48
N ASP A 111 5.11 18.60 -8.89
CA ASP A 111 4.87 17.81 -10.11
C ASP A 111 4.43 16.40 -9.72
N LEU A 112 3.13 16.14 -9.86
CA LEU A 112 2.53 14.88 -9.43
C LEU A 112 3.17 13.66 -10.11
N ARG A 113 3.55 13.79 -11.39
CA ARG A 113 4.24 12.72 -12.13
C ARG A 113 5.59 12.39 -11.49
N MET A 114 6.38 13.41 -11.20
CA MET A 114 7.69 13.23 -10.57
C MET A 114 7.56 12.63 -9.18
N ASP A 115 6.52 13.02 -8.43
CA ASP A 115 6.26 12.51 -7.09
C ASP A 115 5.83 11.03 -7.12
N ILE A 116 5.01 10.61 -8.09
CA ILE A 116 4.66 9.21 -8.33
C ILE A 116 5.92 8.40 -8.69
N LEU A 117 6.72 8.87 -9.64
CA LEU A 117 7.96 8.19 -10.07
C LEU A 117 8.94 8.03 -8.91
N LYS A 118 9.05 9.02 -8.04
CA LYS A 118 9.90 8.96 -6.84
C LYS A 118 9.39 7.95 -5.82
N THR A 119 8.09 7.80 -5.71
CA THR A 119 7.48 6.77 -4.85
C THR A 119 7.76 5.36 -5.38
N ILE A 120 7.65 5.16 -6.70
CA ILE A 120 8.04 3.90 -7.37
C ILE A 120 9.53 3.60 -7.15
N GLU A 121 10.40 4.61 -7.28
CA GLU A 121 11.83 4.47 -7.03
C GLU A 121 12.11 3.99 -5.60
N GLU A 122 11.53 4.63 -4.58
CA GLU A 122 11.77 4.27 -3.19
C GLU A 122 11.21 2.87 -2.86
N LEU A 123 10.04 2.51 -3.39
CA LEU A 123 9.49 1.16 -3.28
C LEU A 123 10.41 0.12 -3.93
N GLY A 124 10.93 0.41 -5.13
CA GLY A 124 11.89 -0.44 -5.82
C GLY A 124 13.19 -0.60 -5.03
N LEU A 125 13.68 0.47 -4.39
CA LEU A 125 14.86 0.42 -3.53
C LEU A 125 14.60 -0.35 -2.23
N THR A 126 13.38 -0.30 -1.69
CA THR A 126 12.93 -1.13 -0.56
C THR A 126 12.98 -2.61 -0.94
N ALA A 127 12.35 -2.99 -2.05
CA ALA A 127 12.39 -4.36 -2.58
C ALA A 127 13.82 -4.81 -2.91
N ASN A 128 14.71 -3.91 -3.34
CA ASN A 128 16.09 -4.22 -3.62
C ASN A 128 16.94 -4.52 -2.36
N CYS A 129 16.47 -4.19 -1.15
CA CYS A 129 17.10 -4.64 0.09
C CYS A 129 17.00 -6.16 0.25
N LEU A 130 16.00 -6.78 -0.34
CA LEU A 130 15.76 -8.23 -0.31
C LEU A 130 16.66 -8.93 -1.33
N LYS A 131 17.80 -9.45 -0.85
CA LYS A 131 18.89 -9.91 -1.72
C LYS A 131 18.84 -11.38 -2.10
N ASN A 132 18.01 -12.19 -1.42
CA ASN A 132 17.88 -13.60 -1.76
C ASN A 132 17.20 -13.75 -3.13
N ARG A 133 17.73 -14.68 -3.93
CA ARG A 133 17.34 -14.96 -5.30
C ARG A 133 17.49 -16.46 -5.56
N GLU A 134 16.62 -17.07 -6.34
CA GLU A 134 16.66 -18.51 -6.67
C GLU A 134 18.01 -18.97 -7.26
N TRP A 135 18.65 -18.10 -8.05
CA TRP A 135 19.95 -18.43 -8.67
C TRP A 135 21.15 -18.20 -7.78
N ARG A 136 20.98 -17.72 -6.54
CA ARG A 136 22.08 -17.50 -5.61
C ARG A 136 22.30 -18.73 -4.76
N GLN A 137 23.57 -19.15 -4.65
CA GLN A 137 23.97 -20.29 -3.81
C GLN A 137 24.14 -19.91 -2.33
N SER A 138 24.30 -18.61 -2.03
CA SER A 138 24.47 -18.13 -0.67
C SER A 138 23.28 -17.28 -0.26
N GLN A 139 22.81 -17.51 0.96
CA GLN A 139 21.81 -16.67 1.60
C GLN A 139 22.45 -15.38 2.13
N TYR A 140 21.76 -14.27 1.97
CA TYR A 140 22.13 -12.98 2.52
C TYR A 140 21.09 -12.54 3.54
N LEU A 141 21.55 -12.16 4.73
CA LEU A 141 20.69 -11.52 5.71
C LEU A 141 20.33 -10.12 5.25
N VAL A 142 19.11 -9.71 5.55
CA VAL A 142 18.64 -8.36 5.24
C VAL A 142 19.22 -7.37 6.24
N ASP A 143 19.74 -6.23 5.76
CA ASP A 143 20.02 -5.10 6.63
C ASP A 143 18.69 -4.47 7.07
N LEU A 144 18.19 -4.90 8.22
CA LEU A 144 16.88 -4.51 8.75
C LEU A 144 16.77 -3.00 8.93
N TYR A 145 17.84 -2.34 9.38
CA TYR A 145 17.81 -0.89 9.59
C TYR A 145 17.58 -0.13 8.28
N ILE A 146 18.29 -0.51 7.21
CA ILE A 146 18.14 0.13 5.90
C ILE A 146 16.77 -0.22 5.31
N PHE A 147 16.35 -1.48 5.41
CA PHE A 147 15.08 -1.96 4.89
C PHE A 147 13.90 -1.22 5.52
N GLU A 148 13.81 -1.21 6.85
CA GLU A 148 12.72 -0.54 7.58
C GLU A 148 12.69 0.96 7.34
N LYS A 149 13.86 1.60 7.30
CA LYS A 149 13.95 3.03 6.98
C LYS A 149 13.37 3.34 5.60
N ARG A 150 13.67 2.51 4.59
CA ARG A 150 13.14 2.67 3.24
C ARG A 150 11.64 2.39 3.19
N LEU A 151 11.18 1.32 3.83
CA LEU A 151 9.78 0.95 3.87
C LEU A 151 8.93 2.06 4.52
N LYS A 152 9.37 2.60 5.66
CA LYS A 152 8.73 3.75 6.32
C LYS A 152 8.77 5.02 5.46
N ASN A 153 9.86 5.23 4.72
CA ASN A 153 9.95 6.36 3.80
C ASN A 153 9.02 6.19 2.59
N THR A 154 8.87 4.98 2.06
CA THR A 154 7.90 4.66 1.01
C THR A 154 6.48 5.01 1.45
N PHE A 155 6.08 4.56 2.66
CA PHE A 155 4.78 4.91 3.23
C PHE A 155 4.59 6.43 3.35
N ASN A 156 5.59 7.12 3.89
CA ASN A 156 5.49 8.58 4.07
C ASN A 156 5.41 9.33 2.73
N LEU A 157 6.16 8.91 1.71
CA LEU A 157 6.04 9.47 0.35
C LEU A 157 4.65 9.22 -0.22
N TYR A 158 4.16 7.99 -0.11
CA TYR A 158 2.85 7.60 -0.62
C TYR A 158 1.71 8.39 0.03
N LEU A 159 1.71 8.49 1.35
CA LEU A 159 0.70 9.26 2.07
C LEU A 159 0.72 10.75 1.66
N ASN A 160 1.93 11.33 1.50
CA ASN A 160 2.03 12.72 1.07
C ASN A 160 1.65 12.91 -0.41
N LEU A 161 1.77 11.87 -1.24
CA LEU A 161 1.23 11.86 -2.61
C LEU A 161 -0.30 12.00 -2.60
N LEU A 162 -1.01 11.24 -1.77
CA LEU A 162 -2.46 11.41 -1.56
C LEU A 162 -2.80 12.81 -1.03
N ARG A 163 -2.00 13.33 -0.11
CA ARG A 163 -2.16 14.64 0.52
C ARG A 163 -1.91 15.82 -0.42
N THR A 164 -1.45 15.59 -1.64
CA THR A 164 -1.36 16.66 -2.65
C THR A 164 -2.73 17.23 -3.01
N LYS A 165 -3.82 16.48 -2.77
CA LYS A 165 -5.19 16.89 -3.08
C LYS A 165 -6.19 16.65 -1.97
N MET A 166 -5.93 15.75 -1.05
CA MET A 166 -6.88 15.32 -0.01
C MET A 166 -6.33 15.63 1.38
N THR A 167 -7.20 15.97 2.31
CA THR A 167 -6.89 15.96 3.74
C THR A 167 -6.87 14.53 4.26
N ASP A 168 -6.35 14.31 5.47
CA ASP A 168 -6.34 12.98 6.09
C ASP A 168 -7.76 12.44 6.29
N GLU A 169 -8.71 13.30 6.66
CA GLU A 169 -10.12 12.95 6.80
C GLU A 169 -10.75 12.54 5.46
N GLU A 170 -10.39 13.23 4.38
CA GLU A 170 -10.87 12.88 3.03
C GLU A 170 -10.27 11.57 2.54
N ILE A 171 -8.98 11.30 2.81
CA ILE A 171 -8.33 10.02 2.49
C ILE A 171 -9.06 8.87 3.20
N ILE A 172 -9.30 9.00 4.51
CA ILE A 172 -10.00 8.00 5.30
C ILE A 172 -11.45 7.81 4.82
N ALA A 173 -12.15 8.90 4.50
CA ALA A 173 -13.50 8.86 3.97
C ALA A 173 -13.58 8.12 2.62
N CYS A 174 -12.71 8.45 1.67
CA CYS A 174 -12.65 7.78 0.36
C CYS A 174 -12.25 6.31 0.50
N TRP A 175 -11.25 6.01 1.35
CA TRP A 175 -10.88 4.64 1.67
C TRP A 175 -12.07 3.86 2.24
N SER A 176 -12.84 4.44 3.15
CA SER A 176 -13.97 3.76 3.81
C SER A 176 -15.10 3.41 2.84
N LEU A 177 -15.33 4.23 1.82
CA LEU A 177 -16.28 3.94 0.74
C LEU A 177 -15.82 2.70 -0.05
N LYS A 178 -14.54 2.67 -0.44
CA LYS A 178 -13.98 1.55 -1.19
C LYS A 178 -13.96 0.26 -0.37
N TYR A 179 -13.62 0.34 0.91
CA TYR A 179 -13.70 -0.77 1.86
C TYR A 179 -15.11 -1.39 1.88
N GLN A 180 -16.16 -0.56 1.96
CA GLN A 180 -17.56 -1.05 1.97
C GLN A 180 -17.94 -1.73 0.64
N VAL A 181 -17.48 -1.19 -0.50
CA VAL A 181 -17.69 -1.82 -1.81
C VAL A 181 -17.01 -3.18 -1.88
N ASN A 182 -15.78 -3.28 -1.39
CA ASN A 182 -15.03 -4.53 -1.38
C ASN A 182 -15.65 -5.57 -0.44
N LEU A 183 -16.10 -5.18 0.75
CA LEU A 183 -16.87 -6.06 1.64
C LEU A 183 -18.14 -6.61 0.95
N PHE A 184 -18.85 -5.75 0.25
CA PHE A 184 -20.05 -6.16 -0.49
C PHE A 184 -19.71 -7.17 -1.59
N ARG A 185 -18.63 -6.95 -2.35
CA ARG A 185 -18.16 -7.89 -3.39
C ARG A 185 -17.85 -9.27 -2.82
N ILE A 186 -17.15 -9.34 -1.67
CA ILE A 186 -16.86 -10.59 -0.99
C ILE A 186 -18.16 -11.30 -0.58
N GLN A 187 -19.09 -10.59 0.07
CA GLN A 187 -20.33 -11.16 0.58
C GLN A 187 -21.25 -11.67 -0.53
N THR A 188 -21.22 -11.04 -1.70
CA THR A 188 -22.07 -11.39 -2.83
C THR A 188 -21.42 -12.36 -3.82
N LYS A 189 -20.13 -12.69 -3.60
CA LYS A 189 -19.31 -13.52 -4.52
C LYS A 189 -19.31 -12.96 -5.94
N TYR A 190 -19.33 -11.64 -6.03
CA TYR A 190 -19.32 -10.91 -7.30
C TYR A 190 -17.89 -10.89 -7.86
#